data_f15739e6ea2f591ff2af4b659ae3ddd3
#
_entry.id   f15739e6ea2f591ff2af4b659ae3ddd3
#
_cell.length_a   1.000
_cell.length_b   1.000
_cell.length_c   1.000
_cell.angle_alpha   90.00
_cell.angle_beta   90.00
_cell.angle_gamma   90.00
#
_symmetry.space_group_name_H-M   'P 1'
#
loop_
_entity.id
_entity.type
_entity.pdbx_description
1 polymer ?
#
loop_
_entity_poly.entity_id
_entity_poly.type
_entity_poly.pdbx_seq_one_letter_code
_entity_poly.pdbx_strand_id
1 'polypeptide(L)'
;MSVTEPAPVAPPPAPPVHEGILRRQSLRESAARTYARSLPIVPVRARGLTIEGADGRRYLDCLSGAGTLALGHNHPVVLEAIRKVIDSGAPLHVLDLATPVKDAFTTELFATLPREFADNARIQFCGPAGTDAVEAAFKLVRAATGREGLLTFTGAYHGMTAGALEASGGARDVRVTRLPFPQDYRCPFGIGGERGAALGARWAEHLLDDEKGGVPAPAGMIVEPVQGEGGVNPAPDAWLRRMREITRARGIPLIADEVQTGVGRTGAFWAVEHSGIVPDVMVLSKAIGGSLPLAVIVYRSELDLWQPGAHAGTFRGNQLAMAAGAATLAYVRENGLAERAAALGARMLDSLRKLRADHPGIGDVRGRGLMIGLELVDPEAAPLPAEADDHAPAPPPDPALARAVQQECLDRGLIVELGGRHSAVVRLLPPLTLTDEQASAVVDRLADALAAAERSPRRRAAAGPTT
;
A
#
# COMPACT_ATOMS: atom_id res chain seq x y z
N MET A 1 -35.06 46.30 -49.89
CA MET A 1 -35.05 45.40 -48.76
C MET A 1 -33.60 45.12 -48.43
N SER A 2 -33.10 45.74 -47.37
CA SER A 2 -31.71 45.56 -46.90
C SER A 2 -31.65 44.32 -46.00
N VAL A 3 -30.90 43.27 -46.41
CA VAL A 3 -30.64 42.08 -45.63
C VAL A 3 -29.52 42.42 -44.64
N THR A 4 -29.86 42.61 -43.40
CA THR A 4 -28.87 42.74 -42.30
C THR A 4 -28.24 41.40 -42.03
N GLU A 5 -26.94 41.26 -42.26
CA GLU A 5 -26.16 40.09 -41.81
C GLU A 5 -26.28 39.93 -40.29
N PRO A 6 -26.45 38.69 -39.78
CA PRO A 6 -26.45 38.45 -38.35
C PRO A 6 -25.05 38.70 -37.76
N ALA A 7 -25.00 39.39 -36.62
CA ALA A 7 -23.76 39.66 -35.89
C ALA A 7 -23.02 38.36 -35.57
N PRO A 8 -21.66 38.35 -35.63
CA PRO A 8 -20.89 37.15 -35.34
C PRO A 8 -21.11 36.72 -33.87
N VAL A 9 -21.48 35.46 -33.69
CA VAL A 9 -21.63 34.85 -32.37
C VAL A 9 -20.26 34.87 -31.69
N ALA A 10 -20.19 35.50 -30.52
CA ALA A 10 -18.95 35.51 -29.72
C ALA A 10 -18.47 34.06 -29.47
N PRO A 11 -17.16 33.77 -29.59
CA PRO A 11 -16.65 32.45 -29.30
C PRO A 11 -16.94 32.08 -27.84
N PRO A 12 -17.24 30.81 -27.55
CA PRO A 12 -17.49 30.38 -26.18
C PRO A 12 -16.29 30.73 -25.29
N PRO A 13 -16.50 31.09 -24.03
CA PRO A 13 -15.42 31.42 -23.10
C PRO A 13 -14.43 30.24 -23.02
N ALA A 14 -13.13 30.56 -22.95
CA ALA A 14 -12.10 29.54 -22.80
C ALA A 14 -12.39 28.71 -21.53
N PRO A 15 -12.26 27.36 -21.59
CA PRO A 15 -12.49 26.51 -20.42
C PRO A 15 -11.55 26.92 -19.29
N PRO A 16 -11.97 26.77 -18.01
CA PRO A 16 -11.12 27.03 -16.87
C PRO A 16 -9.75 26.34 -17.01
N VAL A 17 -8.68 26.95 -16.49
CA VAL A 17 -7.29 26.48 -16.68
C VAL A 17 -7.12 24.99 -16.30
N HIS A 18 -7.76 24.55 -15.21
CA HIS A 18 -7.69 23.17 -14.75
C HIS A 18 -8.34 22.18 -15.74
N GLU A 19 -9.50 22.50 -16.33
CA GLU A 19 -10.16 21.66 -17.34
C GLU A 19 -9.29 21.51 -18.59
N GLY A 20 -8.63 22.59 -19.00
CA GLY A 20 -7.69 22.58 -20.11
C GLY A 20 -6.50 21.65 -19.88
N ILE A 21 -5.94 21.61 -18.64
CA ILE A 21 -4.86 20.72 -18.25
C ILE A 21 -5.34 19.26 -18.26
N LEU A 22 -6.44 18.94 -17.58
CA LEU A 22 -7.01 17.59 -17.52
C LEU A 22 -7.28 17.03 -18.93
N ARG A 23 -7.89 17.85 -19.81
CA ARG A 23 -8.15 17.46 -21.20
C ARG A 23 -6.86 17.17 -21.97
N ARG A 24 -5.84 18.03 -21.90
CA ARG A 24 -4.58 17.82 -22.61
C ARG A 24 -3.88 16.56 -22.15
N GLN A 25 -3.82 16.33 -20.84
CA GLN A 25 -3.20 15.12 -20.28
C GLN A 25 -3.99 13.87 -20.65
N SER A 26 -5.33 13.92 -20.60
CA SER A 26 -6.17 12.78 -20.98
C SER A 26 -6.00 12.33 -22.45
N LEU A 27 -5.66 13.27 -23.33
CA LEU A 27 -5.41 12.99 -24.76
C LEU A 27 -3.98 12.47 -25.04
N ARG A 28 -3.03 12.75 -24.15
CA ARG A 28 -1.60 12.46 -24.38
C ARG A 28 -1.09 11.26 -23.57
N GLU A 29 -1.70 10.98 -22.43
CA GLU A 29 -1.29 9.90 -21.56
C GLU A 29 -1.97 8.58 -21.94
N SER A 30 -1.29 7.50 -21.61
CA SER A 30 -1.79 6.13 -21.83
C SER A 30 -3.15 5.88 -21.16
N ALA A 31 -3.94 5.01 -21.76
CA ALA A 31 -5.16 4.47 -21.16
C ALA A 31 -4.89 3.66 -19.86
N ALA A 32 -3.64 3.25 -19.60
CA ALA A 32 -3.25 2.49 -18.42
C ALA A 32 -3.19 3.31 -17.13
N ARG A 33 -3.28 4.65 -17.18
CA ARG A 33 -3.31 5.50 -15.97
C ARG A 33 -4.48 5.13 -15.06
N THR A 34 -4.28 5.21 -13.75
CA THR A 34 -5.27 4.84 -12.73
C THR A 34 -5.81 6.07 -11.98
N TYR A 35 -4.99 6.68 -11.12
CA TYR A 35 -5.42 7.76 -10.21
C TYR A 35 -6.05 8.96 -10.90
N ALA A 36 -5.51 9.41 -12.03
CA ALA A 36 -6.03 10.55 -12.79
C ALA A 36 -7.43 10.30 -13.39
N ARG A 37 -7.94 9.05 -13.37
CA ARG A 37 -9.32 8.74 -13.80
C ARG A 37 -10.33 8.90 -12.66
N SER A 38 -9.97 8.47 -11.46
CA SER A 38 -10.84 8.54 -10.28
C SER A 38 -10.73 9.87 -9.54
N LEU A 39 -9.60 10.58 -9.70
CA LEU A 39 -9.27 11.83 -9.02
C LEU A 39 -8.97 12.94 -10.04
N PRO A 40 -9.98 13.54 -10.71
CA PRO A 40 -9.80 14.55 -11.74
C PRO A 40 -9.47 15.92 -11.12
N ILE A 41 -8.40 16.00 -10.35
CA ILE A 41 -7.88 17.22 -9.74
C ILE A 41 -6.57 17.65 -10.41
N VAL A 42 -6.25 18.94 -10.36
CA VAL A 42 -4.97 19.49 -10.81
C VAL A 42 -4.28 20.11 -9.61
N PRO A 43 -3.44 19.35 -8.87
CA PRO A 43 -2.73 19.86 -7.70
C PRO A 43 -1.76 20.98 -8.08
N VAL A 44 -1.81 22.12 -7.38
CA VAL A 44 -0.89 23.25 -7.59
C VAL A 44 -0.08 23.57 -6.35
N ARG A 45 -0.60 23.26 -5.17
CA ARG A 45 0.10 23.39 -3.89
C ARG A 45 -0.28 22.24 -2.98
N ALA A 46 0.62 21.88 -2.09
CA ALA A 46 0.32 20.90 -1.06
C ALA A 46 1.18 21.13 0.20
N ARG A 47 0.62 20.85 1.38
CA ARG A 47 1.33 20.88 2.66
C ARG A 47 0.67 19.96 3.68
N GLY A 48 1.47 19.09 4.32
CA GLY A 48 0.96 18.13 5.29
C GLY A 48 -0.13 17.26 4.67
N LEU A 49 -1.32 17.25 5.28
CA LEU A 49 -2.49 16.51 4.78
C LEU A 49 -3.19 17.18 3.58
N THR A 50 -2.93 18.46 3.31
CA THR A 50 -3.78 19.26 2.41
C THR A 50 -3.17 19.44 1.03
N ILE A 51 -3.97 19.18 -0.01
CA ILE A 51 -3.72 19.55 -1.41
C ILE A 51 -4.64 20.70 -1.80
N GLU A 52 -4.13 21.69 -2.54
CA GLU A 52 -4.89 22.75 -3.19
C GLU A 52 -4.89 22.52 -4.70
N GLY A 53 -6.09 22.46 -5.29
CA GLY A 53 -6.30 22.33 -6.72
C GLY A 53 -6.19 23.68 -7.45
N ALA A 54 -5.98 23.64 -8.78
CA ALA A 54 -5.97 24.82 -9.64
C ALA A 54 -7.34 25.53 -9.72
N ASP A 55 -8.38 24.89 -9.25
CA ASP A 55 -9.74 25.42 -9.05
C ASP A 55 -9.92 26.13 -7.70
N GLY A 56 -8.87 26.21 -6.88
CA GLY A 56 -8.88 26.79 -5.53
C GLY A 56 -9.48 25.90 -4.46
N ARG A 57 -9.98 24.70 -4.77
CA ARG A 57 -10.52 23.76 -3.79
C ARG A 57 -9.40 23.13 -2.99
N ARG A 58 -9.68 22.81 -1.72
CA ARG A 58 -8.76 22.12 -0.81
C ARG A 58 -9.27 20.73 -0.49
N TYR A 59 -8.34 19.78 -0.50
CA TYR A 59 -8.61 18.38 -0.29
C TYR A 59 -7.76 17.87 0.87
N LEU A 60 -8.36 17.09 1.78
CA LEU A 60 -7.64 16.26 2.75
C LEU A 60 -7.19 14.98 2.04
N ASP A 61 -5.89 14.75 1.96
CA ASP A 61 -5.31 13.62 1.21
C ASP A 61 -5.07 12.42 2.11
N CYS A 62 -6.04 11.50 2.13
CA CYS A 62 -5.90 10.20 2.80
C CYS A 62 -5.39 9.08 1.86
N LEU A 63 -4.89 9.42 0.67
CA LEU A 63 -4.11 8.52 -0.19
C LEU A 63 -2.61 8.66 0.07
N SER A 64 -2.12 9.91 0.28
CA SER A 64 -0.73 10.22 0.62
C SER A 64 0.29 9.56 -0.30
N GLY A 65 0.03 9.61 -1.63
CA GLY A 65 0.88 8.96 -2.63
C GLY A 65 0.94 7.43 -2.44
N ALA A 66 -0.20 6.79 -2.13
CA ALA A 66 -0.31 5.36 -1.80
C ALA A 66 0.60 4.95 -0.62
N GLY A 67 0.72 5.83 0.39
CA GLY A 67 1.53 5.61 1.59
C GLY A 67 2.98 6.10 1.49
N THR A 68 3.39 6.71 0.38
CA THR A 68 4.76 7.26 0.21
C THR A 68 5.01 8.46 1.11
N LEU A 69 4.00 9.29 1.34
CA LEU A 69 4.11 10.55 2.08
C LEU A 69 3.89 10.32 3.59
N ALA A 70 4.82 9.61 4.24
CA ALA A 70 4.70 9.34 5.68
C ALA A 70 4.56 10.62 6.52
N LEU A 71 5.29 11.69 6.19
CA LEU A 71 5.22 12.98 6.86
C LEU A 71 4.24 13.97 6.19
N GLY A 72 3.53 13.53 5.14
CA GLY A 72 2.68 14.40 4.33
C GLY A 72 3.45 15.21 3.30
N HIS A 73 2.71 16.05 2.58
CA HIS A 73 3.25 16.87 1.51
C HIS A 73 4.21 17.94 2.01
N ASN A 74 5.36 18.07 1.35
CA ASN A 74 6.31 19.16 1.53
C ASN A 74 6.69 19.42 3.00
N HIS A 75 6.96 18.34 3.74
CA HIS A 75 7.36 18.45 5.15
C HIS A 75 8.70 19.21 5.27
N PRO A 76 8.82 20.19 6.18
CA PRO A 76 10.02 21.03 6.27
C PRO A 76 11.34 20.25 6.39
N VAL A 77 11.37 19.20 7.20
CA VAL A 77 12.57 18.35 7.42
C VAL A 77 13.01 17.70 6.11
N VAL A 78 12.08 17.21 5.29
CA VAL A 78 12.38 16.59 3.98
C VAL A 78 12.92 17.63 3.00
N LEU A 79 12.26 18.79 2.89
CA LEU A 79 12.70 19.86 2.00
C LEU A 79 14.08 20.41 2.39
N GLU A 80 14.34 20.55 3.68
CA GLU A 80 15.65 20.98 4.20
C GLU A 80 16.74 19.99 3.84
N ALA A 81 16.52 18.68 4.01
CA ALA A 81 17.49 17.65 3.66
C ALA A 81 17.83 17.67 2.16
N ILE A 82 16.81 17.84 1.30
CA ILE A 82 16.98 17.95 -0.15
C ILE A 82 17.83 19.21 -0.50
N ARG A 83 17.47 20.37 0.08
CA ARG A 83 18.20 21.63 -0.18
C ARG A 83 19.67 21.52 0.23
N LYS A 84 19.96 20.93 1.38
CA LYS A 84 21.35 20.72 1.83
C LYS A 84 22.20 19.95 0.82
N VAL A 85 21.65 18.92 0.18
CA VAL A 85 22.37 18.17 -0.85
C VAL A 85 22.62 19.05 -2.08
N ILE A 86 21.62 19.79 -2.54
CA ILE A 86 21.73 20.68 -3.70
C ILE A 86 22.77 21.78 -3.44
N ASP A 87 22.66 22.45 -2.29
CA ASP A 87 23.51 23.60 -1.93
C ASP A 87 24.98 23.19 -1.66
N SER A 88 25.22 21.94 -1.25
CA SER A 88 26.57 21.40 -1.02
C SER A 88 27.35 21.14 -2.30
N GLY A 89 26.71 21.14 -3.48
CA GLY A 89 27.35 20.78 -4.74
C GLY A 89 27.69 19.28 -4.86
N ALA A 90 27.16 18.44 -3.98
CA ALA A 90 27.34 16.98 -4.08
C ALA A 90 26.80 16.42 -5.40
N PRO A 91 27.44 15.38 -5.98
CA PRO A 91 26.96 14.78 -7.22
C PRO A 91 25.57 14.18 -7.02
N LEU A 92 24.61 14.52 -7.88
CA LEU A 92 23.25 14.02 -7.79
C LEU A 92 23.13 12.56 -8.24
N HIS A 93 24.00 12.12 -9.13
CA HIS A 93 24.02 10.76 -9.69
C HIS A 93 25.40 10.13 -9.45
N VAL A 94 25.43 8.98 -8.80
CA VAL A 94 26.68 8.33 -8.33
C VAL A 94 26.73 6.82 -8.61
N LEU A 95 25.79 6.29 -9.39
CA LEU A 95 25.64 4.83 -9.53
C LEU A 95 25.50 4.16 -8.15
N ASP A 96 26.38 3.21 -7.83
CA ASP A 96 26.45 2.53 -6.53
C ASP A 96 27.65 2.96 -5.68
N LEU A 97 28.33 4.06 -6.05
CA LEU A 97 29.49 4.57 -5.33
C LEU A 97 29.14 4.94 -3.88
N ALA A 98 30.13 4.84 -3.02
CA ALA A 98 30.01 5.30 -1.63
C ALA A 98 29.98 6.84 -1.57
N THR A 99 29.03 7.38 -0.78
CA THR A 99 28.91 8.81 -0.53
C THR A 99 28.52 9.07 0.93
N PRO A 100 28.83 10.25 1.49
CA PRO A 100 28.39 10.60 2.84
C PRO A 100 26.87 10.55 3.02
N VAL A 101 26.09 10.90 1.99
CA VAL A 101 24.63 10.84 2.02
C VAL A 101 24.14 9.40 2.07
N LYS A 102 24.75 8.51 1.29
CA LYS A 102 24.42 7.08 1.28
C LYS A 102 24.76 6.43 2.62
N ASP A 103 25.91 6.78 3.20
CA ASP A 103 26.33 6.30 4.52
C ASP A 103 25.36 6.74 5.62
N ALA A 104 24.98 8.02 5.65
CA ALA A 104 24.00 8.55 6.59
C ALA A 104 22.63 7.87 6.45
N PHE A 105 22.15 7.65 5.22
CA PHE A 105 20.88 6.93 4.98
C PHE A 105 20.96 5.49 5.47
N THR A 106 22.04 4.78 5.15
CA THR A 106 22.23 3.39 5.56
C THR A 106 22.31 3.26 7.07
N THR A 107 23.05 4.15 7.73
CA THR A 107 23.18 4.21 9.19
C THR A 107 21.80 4.42 9.84
N GLU A 108 21.04 5.40 9.36
CA GLU A 108 19.72 5.70 9.92
C GLU A 108 18.73 4.54 9.67
N LEU A 109 18.74 3.94 8.49
CA LEU A 109 17.89 2.79 8.19
C LEU A 109 18.21 1.61 9.12
N PHE A 110 19.49 1.26 9.29
CA PHE A 110 19.91 0.16 10.15
C PHE A 110 19.57 0.41 11.63
N ALA A 111 19.60 1.67 12.08
CA ALA A 111 19.19 2.04 13.43
C ALA A 111 17.69 1.80 13.71
N THR A 112 16.86 1.63 12.68
CA THR A 112 15.43 1.33 12.81
C THR A 112 15.11 -0.17 12.79
N LEU A 113 16.05 -1.01 12.38
CA LEU A 113 15.82 -2.44 12.23
C LEU A 113 15.89 -3.16 13.59
N PRO A 114 15.19 -4.32 13.75
CA PRO A 114 15.40 -5.18 14.88
C PRO A 114 16.89 -5.54 15.05
N ARG A 115 17.44 -5.38 16.24
CA ARG A 115 18.89 -5.49 16.48
C ARG A 115 19.48 -6.81 15.97
N GLU A 116 18.82 -7.94 16.24
CA GLU A 116 19.25 -9.26 15.75
C GLU A 116 19.39 -9.28 14.21
N PHE A 117 18.55 -8.52 13.51
CA PHE A 117 18.62 -8.42 12.06
C PHE A 117 19.71 -7.45 11.61
N ALA A 118 19.76 -6.26 12.21
CA ALA A 118 20.72 -5.23 11.85
C ALA A 118 22.20 -5.67 12.00
N ASP A 119 22.51 -6.40 13.09
CA ASP A 119 23.88 -6.86 13.39
C ASP A 119 24.47 -7.78 12.30
N ASN A 120 23.62 -8.46 11.53
CA ASN A 120 24.00 -9.43 10.50
C ASN A 120 23.34 -9.18 9.13
N ALA A 121 22.93 -7.93 8.86
CA ALA A 121 22.27 -7.60 7.62
C ALA A 121 23.18 -6.95 6.60
N ARG A 122 22.78 -7.07 5.32
CA ARG A 122 23.30 -6.33 4.19
C ARG A 122 22.18 -5.57 3.50
N ILE A 123 22.54 -4.52 2.77
CA ILE A 123 21.63 -3.70 1.98
C ILE A 123 22.00 -3.78 0.50
N GLN A 124 21.01 -3.98 -0.37
CA GLN A 124 21.11 -3.76 -1.81
C GLN A 124 20.19 -2.62 -2.21
N PHE A 125 20.77 -1.59 -2.81
CA PHE A 125 19.99 -0.55 -3.47
C PHE A 125 19.46 -1.10 -4.79
N CYS A 126 18.13 -0.96 -4.99
CA CYS A 126 17.43 -1.45 -6.16
C CYS A 126 17.09 -0.29 -7.13
N GLY A 127 16.20 -0.47 -8.05
CA GLY A 127 15.66 0.60 -8.88
C GLY A 127 14.80 1.57 -8.06
N PRO A 128 14.15 2.55 -8.69
CA PRO A 128 13.39 3.58 -7.96
C PRO A 128 12.08 3.08 -7.36
N ALA A 129 11.54 1.94 -7.81
CA ALA A 129 10.22 1.45 -7.42
C ALA A 129 10.28 0.20 -6.54
N GLY A 130 9.24 -0.01 -5.69
CA GLY A 130 9.14 -1.17 -4.82
C GLY A 130 9.17 -2.50 -5.59
N THR A 131 8.59 -2.54 -6.78
CA THR A 131 8.64 -3.71 -7.67
C THR A 131 10.07 -4.13 -8.05
N ASP A 132 11.01 -3.16 -8.19
CA ASP A 132 12.42 -3.47 -8.47
C ASP A 132 13.10 -4.16 -7.27
N ALA A 133 12.72 -3.76 -6.05
CA ALA A 133 13.21 -4.40 -4.84
C ALA A 133 12.60 -5.81 -4.66
N VAL A 134 11.36 -6.03 -5.05
CA VAL A 134 10.74 -7.37 -5.08
C VAL A 134 11.50 -8.29 -6.05
N GLU A 135 11.80 -7.83 -7.28
CA GLU A 135 12.60 -8.59 -8.24
C GLU A 135 14.00 -8.91 -7.70
N ALA A 136 14.63 -7.97 -7.00
CA ALA A 136 15.91 -8.18 -6.34
C ALA A 136 15.82 -9.27 -5.27
N ALA A 137 14.79 -9.23 -4.42
CA ALA A 137 14.55 -10.25 -3.39
C ALA A 137 14.36 -11.64 -4.00
N PHE A 138 13.61 -11.76 -5.09
CA PHE A 138 13.42 -13.05 -5.79
C PHE A 138 14.73 -13.58 -6.37
N LYS A 139 15.54 -12.73 -7.00
CA LYS A 139 16.87 -13.12 -7.50
C LYS A 139 17.78 -13.57 -6.35
N LEU A 140 17.78 -12.83 -5.23
CA LEU A 140 18.60 -13.13 -4.06
C LEU A 140 18.28 -14.54 -3.52
N VAL A 141 17.01 -14.80 -3.21
CA VAL A 141 16.62 -16.08 -2.60
C VAL A 141 16.82 -17.27 -3.54
N ARG A 142 16.61 -17.07 -4.86
CA ARG A 142 16.93 -18.11 -5.87
C ARG A 142 18.42 -18.39 -5.92
N ALA A 143 19.26 -17.37 -5.93
CA ALA A 143 20.71 -17.53 -5.92
C ALA A 143 21.23 -18.21 -4.64
N ALA A 144 20.67 -17.84 -3.49
CA ALA A 144 21.07 -18.35 -2.20
C ALA A 144 20.63 -19.83 -1.98
N THR A 145 19.47 -20.21 -2.49
CA THR A 145 18.91 -21.55 -2.25
C THR A 145 19.15 -22.54 -3.38
N GLY A 146 19.47 -22.06 -4.59
CA GLY A 146 19.51 -22.89 -5.80
C GLY A 146 18.14 -23.39 -6.25
N ARG A 147 17.05 -22.84 -5.70
CA ARG A 147 15.66 -23.23 -5.97
C ARG A 147 14.98 -22.16 -6.85
N GLU A 148 13.87 -22.50 -7.53
CA GLU A 148 13.17 -21.61 -8.45
C GLU A 148 11.81 -21.13 -7.94
N GLY A 149 11.06 -22.00 -7.27
CA GLY A 149 9.67 -21.76 -6.85
C GLY A 149 9.55 -20.66 -5.81
N LEU A 150 8.42 -19.96 -5.81
CA LEU A 150 8.06 -18.96 -4.80
C LEU A 150 6.72 -19.30 -4.18
N LEU A 151 6.58 -19.01 -2.89
CA LEU A 151 5.31 -19.00 -2.18
C LEU A 151 4.85 -17.56 -2.02
N THR A 152 3.58 -17.31 -2.29
CA THR A 152 2.88 -16.04 -2.11
C THR A 152 1.47 -16.29 -1.58
N PHE A 153 0.67 -15.25 -1.42
CA PHE A 153 -0.66 -15.36 -0.85
C PHE A 153 -1.75 -14.81 -1.77
N THR A 154 -2.97 -15.34 -1.63
CA THR A 154 -4.14 -14.79 -2.33
C THR A 154 -4.38 -13.35 -1.86
N GLY A 155 -4.65 -12.43 -2.81
CA GLY A 155 -4.86 -11.02 -2.51
C GLY A 155 -3.58 -10.19 -2.35
N ALA A 156 -2.40 -10.78 -2.51
CA ALA A 156 -1.13 -10.07 -2.44
C ALA A 156 -0.96 -9.06 -3.59
N TYR A 157 -0.18 -8.00 -3.33
CA TYR A 157 0.29 -7.05 -4.35
C TYR A 157 1.75 -6.68 -4.08
N HIS A 158 2.63 -7.09 -4.99
CA HIS A 158 4.07 -6.88 -4.90
C HIS A 158 4.65 -6.01 -6.01
N GLY A 159 3.81 -5.55 -6.95
CA GLY A 159 4.21 -4.66 -8.05
C GLY A 159 3.80 -5.16 -9.42
N MET A 160 4.30 -4.46 -10.47
CA MET A 160 3.85 -4.60 -11.86
C MET A 160 4.94 -5.07 -12.82
N THR A 161 6.17 -5.34 -12.36
CA THR A 161 7.19 -6.04 -13.15
C THR A 161 6.84 -7.52 -13.29
N ALA A 162 7.46 -8.25 -14.21
CA ALA A 162 7.04 -9.60 -14.55
C ALA A 162 6.93 -10.53 -13.34
N GLY A 163 7.99 -10.69 -12.55
CA GLY A 163 7.99 -11.59 -11.38
C GLY A 163 7.12 -11.06 -10.24
N ALA A 164 7.12 -9.75 -9.99
CA ALA A 164 6.25 -9.14 -8.99
C ALA A 164 4.77 -9.27 -9.36
N LEU A 165 4.41 -9.13 -10.64
CA LEU A 165 3.05 -9.32 -11.15
C LEU A 165 2.59 -10.77 -11.02
N GLU A 166 3.48 -11.73 -11.32
CA GLU A 166 3.23 -13.15 -11.10
C GLU A 166 2.94 -13.44 -9.62
N ALA A 167 3.77 -12.93 -8.71
CA ALA A 167 3.59 -13.07 -7.27
C ALA A 167 2.29 -12.40 -6.79
N SER A 168 1.86 -11.29 -7.40
CA SER A 168 0.61 -10.59 -7.12
C SER A 168 -0.64 -11.28 -7.69
N GLY A 169 -0.49 -12.30 -8.54
CA GLY A 169 -1.60 -13.01 -9.17
C GLY A 169 -2.14 -12.37 -10.45
N GLY A 170 -1.48 -11.35 -10.98
CA GLY A 170 -1.85 -10.69 -12.25
C GLY A 170 -1.36 -11.42 -13.50
N ALA A 171 -0.43 -12.37 -13.34
CA ALA A 171 0.04 -13.26 -14.39
C ALA A 171 0.10 -14.71 -13.86
N ARG A 172 0.17 -15.68 -14.77
CA ARG A 172 0.25 -17.10 -14.42
C ARG A 172 1.68 -17.60 -14.61
N ASP A 173 2.28 -18.15 -13.55
CA ASP A 173 3.55 -18.86 -13.59
C ASP A 173 3.44 -20.13 -12.72
N VAL A 174 3.85 -21.25 -13.27
CA VAL A 174 3.88 -22.55 -12.57
C VAL A 174 4.86 -22.58 -11.41
N ARG A 175 5.81 -21.65 -11.36
CA ARG A 175 6.79 -21.51 -10.28
C ARG A 175 6.27 -20.75 -9.08
N VAL A 176 5.06 -20.21 -9.13
CA VAL A 176 4.46 -19.42 -8.04
C VAL A 176 3.28 -20.18 -7.46
N THR A 177 3.44 -20.67 -6.24
CA THR A 177 2.37 -21.33 -5.48
C THR A 177 1.70 -20.31 -4.56
N ARG A 178 0.36 -20.22 -4.64
CA ARG A 178 -0.44 -19.27 -3.85
C ARG A 178 -1.12 -19.98 -2.70
N LEU A 179 -0.85 -19.50 -1.51
CA LEU A 179 -1.47 -19.93 -0.26
C LEU A 179 -2.65 -19.02 0.10
N PRO A 180 -3.67 -19.50 0.83
CA PRO A 180 -4.72 -18.64 1.33
C PRO A 180 -4.14 -17.63 2.35
N PHE A 181 -4.46 -16.34 2.19
CA PHE A 181 -4.16 -15.33 3.21
C PHE A 181 -5.24 -15.38 4.32
N PRO A 182 -4.88 -15.24 5.59
CA PRO A 182 -5.84 -15.32 6.70
C PRO A 182 -6.67 -14.03 6.79
N GLN A 183 -7.78 -14.00 6.07
CA GLN A 183 -8.78 -12.95 6.19
C GLN A 183 -9.83 -13.38 7.21
N ASP A 184 -10.19 -12.49 8.13
CA ASP A 184 -11.22 -12.77 9.12
C ASP A 184 -12.61 -12.67 8.48
N TYR A 185 -12.97 -11.49 7.99
CA TYR A 185 -14.30 -11.22 7.43
C TYR A 185 -14.64 -12.06 6.20
N ARG A 186 -13.66 -12.34 5.31
CA ARG A 186 -13.82 -13.21 4.13
C ARG A 186 -12.89 -14.42 4.22
N CYS A 187 -12.97 -15.12 5.35
CA CYS A 187 -12.15 -16.30 5.56
C CYS A 187 -12.40 -17.34 4.46
N PRO A 188 -11.32 -17.80 3.77
CA PRO A 188 -11.47 -18.80 2.72
C PRO A 188 -11.99 -20.16 3.21
N PHE A 189 -11.96 -20.39 4.53
CA PHE A 189 -12.46 -21.61 5.18
C PHE A 189 -13.86 -21.40 5.81
N GLY A 190 -14.46 -20.22 5.69
CA GLY A 190 -15.79 -19.91 6.22
C GLY A 190 -15.89 -19.76 7.74
N ILE A 191 -14.79 -19.82 8.48
CA ILE A 191 -14.82 -19.83 9.97
C ILE A 191 -14.17 -18.62 10.64
N GLY A 192 -13.41 -17.81 9.91
CA GLY A 192 -12.76 -16.60 10.44
C GLY A 192 -11.84 -16.79 11.63
N GLY A 193 -11.40 -15.68 12.23
CA GLY A 193 -10.65 -15.61 13.48
C GLY A 193 -9.36 -16.44 13.53
N GLU A 194 -8.91 -16.71 14.74
CA GLU A 194 -7.71 -17.51 14.99
C GLU A 194 -7.80 -18.94 14.43
N ARG A 195 -9.00 -19.52 14.44
CA ARG A 195 -9.22 -20.87 13.93
C ARG A 195 -9.05 -20.96 12.43
N GLY A 196 -9.56 -19.99 11.67
CA GLY A 196 -9.37 -19.89 10.23
C GLY A 196 -7.90 -19.69 9.85
N ALA A 197 -7.21 -18.81 10.58
CA ALA A 197 -5.78 -18.60 10.41
C ALA A 197 -4.96 -19.86 10.70
N ALA A 198 -5.28 -20.59 11.76
CA ALA A 198 -4.61 -21.85 12.12
C ALA A 198 -4.81 -22.94 11.06
N LEU A 199 -6.00 -23.02 10.46
CA LEU A 199 -6.27 -23.96 9.35
C LEU A 199 -5.45 -23.61 8.11
N GLY A 200 -5.35 -22.33 7.76
CA GLY A 200 -4.51 -21.86 6.65
C GLY A 200 -3.03 -22.21 6.88
N ALA A 201 -2.53 -22.04 8.10
CA ALA A 201 -1.17 -22.40 8.44
C ALA A 201 -0.92 -23.92 8.36
N ARG A 202 -1.85 -24.71 8.89
CA ARG A 202 -1.79 -26.19 8.80
C ARG A 202 -1.81 -26.66 7.35
N TRP A 203 -2.65 -26.07 6.54
CA TRP A 203 -2.73 -26.41 5.11
C TRP A 203 -1.42 -26.12 4.39
N ALA A 204 -0.83 -24.95 4.64
CA ALA A 204 0.48 -24.60 4.09
C ALA A 204 1.57 -25.58 4.50
N GLU A 205 1.59 -26.00 5.76
CA GLU A 205 2.54 -26.98 6.29
C GLU A 205 2.39 -28.34 5.61
N HIS A 206 1.17 -28.87 5.52
CA HIS A 206 0.89 -30.15 4.85
C HIS A 206 1.27 -30.11 3.37
N LEU A 207 0.99 -29.02 2.68
CA LEU A 207 1.34 -28.85 1.27
C LEU A 207 2.86 -28.90 1.04
N LEU A 208 3.64 -28.33 1.98
CA LEU A 208 5.10 -28.31 1.90
C LEU A 208 5.76 -29.63 2.33
N ASP A 209 5.06 -30.46 3.09
CA ASP A 209 5.55 -31.76 3.57
C ASP A 209 5.14 -32.91 2.63
N ASP A 210 4.22 -32.69 1.70
CA ASP A 210 3.80 -33.68 0.73
C ASP A 210 4.75 -33.70 -0.48
N GLU A 211 5.65 -34.68 -0.50
CA GLU A 211 6.62 -34.88 -1.60
C GLU A 211 5.94 -35.06 -2.97
N LYS A 212 4.66 -35.45 -3.00
CA LYS A 212 3.87 -35.64 -4.23
C LYS A 212 2.81 -34.52 -4.42
N GLY A 213 2.80 -33.53 -3.56
CA GLY A 213 1.86 -32.41 -3.57
C GLY A 213 2.03 -31.44 -4.75
N GLY A 214 3.04 -31.69 -5.62
CA GLY A 214 3.29 -30.88 -6.81
C GLY A 214 3.94 -29.51 -6.54
N VAL A 215 4.35 -29.24 -5.30
CA VAL A 215 5.07 -28.02 -4.92
C VAL A 215 6.52 -28.34 -4.64
N PRO A 216 7.44 -28.07 -5.58
CA PRO A 216 8.86 -28.26 -5.33
C PRO A 216 9.35 -27.33 -4.22
N ALA A 217 10.45 -27.69 -3.53
CA ALA A 217 11.03 -26.89 -2.46
C ALA A 217 11.21 -25.43 -2.91
N PRO A 218 10.50 -24.46 -2.26
CA PRO A 218 10.51 -23.08 -2.71
C PRO A 218 11.83 -22.36 -2.43
N ALA A 219 12.19 -21.41 -3.29
CA ALA A 219 13.31 -20.48 -3.07
C ALA A 219 13.04 -19.46 -1.96
N GLY A 220 11.78 -19.08 -1.77
CA GLY A 220 11.37 -18.11 -0.77
C GLY A 220 9.85 -18.03 -0.62
N MET A 221 9.41 -17.44 0.50
CA MET A 221 8.03 -17.07 0.77
C MET A 221 7.96 -15.55 0.93
N ILE A 222 7.12 -14.87 0.13
CA ILE A 222 6.88 -13.44 0.26
C ILE A 222 5.52 -13.17 0.90
N VAL A 223 5.47 -12.25 1.85
CA VAL A 223 4.26 -11.86 2.58
C VAL A 223 4.24 -10.36 2.90
N GLU A 224 3.08 -9.73 2.72
CA GLU A 224 2.77 -8.44 3.31
C GLU A 224 2.26 -8.67 4.74
N PRO A 225 2.85 -8.08 5.82
CA PRO A 225 2.30 -8.21 7.17
C PRO A 225 0.89 -7.64 7.31
N VAL A 226 0.56 -6.65 6.49
CA VAL A 226 -0.80 -6.17 6.22
C VAL A 226 -0.94 -6.04 4.72
N GLN A 227 -1.82 -6.82 4.10
CA GLN A 227 -2.09 -6.67 2.67
C GLN A 227 -2.71 -5.30 2.39
N GLY A 228 -2.01 -4.48 1.60
CA GLY A 228 -2.46 -3.13 1.27
C GLY A 228 -3.52 -3.11 0.18
N GLU A 229 -3.10 -3.35 -1.06
CA GLU A 229 -3.97 -3.37 -2.25
C GLU A 229 -5.05 -4.46 -2.15
N GLY A 230 -4.76 -5.56 -1.46
CA GLY A 230 -5.68 -6.64 -1.18
C GLY A 230 -6.89 -6.26 -0.32
N GLY A 231 -6.90 -5.04 0.25
CA GLY A 231 -8.04 -4.50 0.99
C GLY A 231 -7.78 -4.23 2.47
N VAL A 232 -6.56 -3.88 2.83
CA VAL A 232 -6.12 -3.61 4.21
C VAL A 232 -6.43 -4.80 5.13
N ASN A 233 -5.82 -5.93 4.84
CA ASN A 233 -6.00 -7.15 5.62
C ASN A 233 -4.80 -7.39 6.54
N PRO A 234 -4.87 -7.11 7.86
CA PRO A 234 -3.81 -7.45 8.80
C PRO A 234 -3.69 -8.98 8.95
N ALA A 235 -2.49 -9.51 8.80
CA ALA A 235 -2.23 -10.89 9.18
C ALA A 235 -2.26 -11.03 10.71
N PRO A 236 -2.92 -12.07 11.28
CA PRO A 236 -2.83 -12.35 12.70
C PRO A 236 -1.38 -12.64 13.12
N ASP A 237 -0.95 -12.06 14.26
CA ASP A 237 0.43 -12.19 14.73
C ASP A 237 0.85 -13.64 14.97
N ALA A 238 -0.05 -14.46 15.52
CA ALA A 238 0.19 -15.90 15.72
C ALA A 238 0.40 -16.64 14.39
N TRP A 239 -0.33 -16.23 13.34
CA TRP A 239 -0.18 -16.82 12.01
C TRP A 239 1.17 -16.45 11.39
N LEU A 240 1.59 -15.16 11.48
CA LEU A 240 2.90 -14.75 10.99
C LEU A 240 4.04 -15.49 11.70
N ARG A 241 3.95 -15.66 13.03
CA ARG A 241 4.90 -16.49 13.79
C ARG A 241 4.94 -17.93 13.25
N ARG A 242 3.76 -18.51 12.99
CA ARG A 242 3.70 -19.86 12.44
C ARG A 242 4.28 -19.96 11.03
N MET A 243 4.05 -18.98 10.15
CA MET A 243 4.70 -18.92 8.83
C MET A 243 6.23 -18.84 8.96
N ARG A 244 6.72 -18.04 9.91
CA ARG A 244 8.16 -17.98 10.20
C ARG A 244 8.74 -19.32 10.67
N GLU A 245 8.05 -20.03 11.56
CA GLU A 245 8.46 -21.36 12.02
C GLU A 245 8.50 -22.38 10.87
N ILE A 246 7.43 -22.43 10.06
CA ILE A 246 7.30 -23.34 8.92
C ILE A 246 8.43 -23.10 7.91
N THR A 247 8.69 -21.85 7.57
CA THR A 247 9.73 -21.47 6.60
C THR A 247 11.13 -21.77 7.14
N ARG A 248 11.40 -21.42 8.40
CA ARG A 248 12.68 -21.67 9.05
C ARG A 248 13.01 -23.17 9.14
N ALA A 249 12.05 -24.01 9.51
CA ALA A 249 12.23 -25.46 9.61
C ALA A 249 12.60 -26.13 8.28
N ARG A 250 12.23 -25.50 7.14
CA ARG A 250 12.45 -26.02 5.78
C ARG A 250 13.54 -25.29 5.00
N GLY A 251 14.27 -24.36 5.66
CA GLY A 251 15.29 -23.54 4.99
C GLY A 251 14.71 -22.73 3.82
N ILE A 252 13.52 -22.18 4.01
CA ILE A 252 12.85 -21.28 3.06
C ILE A 252 13.03 -19.86 3.56
N PRO A 253 13.74 -18.97 2.86
CA PRO A 253 13.83 -17.57 3.23
C PRO A 253 12.45 -16.90 3.28
N LEU A 254 12.14 -16.21 4.39
CA LEU A 254 10.94 -15.40 4.54
C LEU A 254 11.24 -13.96 4.10
N ILE A 255 10.50 -13.49 3.11
CA ILE A 255 10.57 -12.14 2.56
C ILE A 255 9.39 -11.34 3.10
N ALA A 256 9.63 -10.33 3.93
CA ALA A 256 8.62 -9.39 4.37
C ALA A 256 8.54 -8.20 3.40
N ASP A 257 7.39 -8.03 2.76
CA ASP A 257 7.10 -6.86 1.95
C ASP A 257 6.57 -5.73 2.84
N GLU A 258 7.48 -4.84 3.22
CA GLU A 258 7.21 -3.66 4.06
C GLU A 258 7.11 -2.37 3.23
N VAL A 259 6.90 -2.48 1.93
CA VAL A 259 6.81 -1.33 1.01
C VAL A 259 5.71 -0.35 1.42
N GLN A 260 4.55 -0.83 1.85
CA GLN A 260 3.44 0.03 2.29
C GLN A 260 3.26 0.04 3.82
N THR A 261 3.67 -1.03 4.50
CA THR A 261 3.43 -1.24 5.93
C THR A 261 4.47 -0.61 6.84
N GLY A 262 5.67 -0.38 6.33
CA GLY A 262 6.80 0.12 7.11
C GLY A 262 6.76 1.61 7.47
N VAL A 263 7.78 2.06 8.16
CA VAL A 263 8.01 3.44 8.57
C VAL A 263 6.87 3.99 9.43
N GLY A 264 6.42 3.21 10.44
CA GLY A 264 5.43 3.65 11.42
C GLY A 264 3.98 3.52 11.00
N ARG A 265 3.69 3.17 9.73
CA ARG A 265 2.33 3.15 9.14
C ARG A 265 1.33 2.35 9.96
N THR A 266 1.73 1.16 10.43
CA THR A 266 0.85 0.22 11.12
C THR A 266 0.83 0.37 12.64
N GLY A 267 1.57 1.36 13.18
CA GLY A 267 1.66 1.55 14.63
C GLY A 267 2.88 0.88 15.28
N ALA A 268 3.72 0.22 14.49
CA ALA A 268 5.08 -0.18 14.79
C ALA A 268 5.99 0.38 13.72
N PHE A 269 7.31 0.52 13.95
CA PHE A 269 8.20 1.06 12.93
C PHE A 269 8.23 0.17 11.68
N TRP A 270 8.39 -1.14 11.87
CA TRP A 270 8.19 -2.17 10.86
C TRP A 270 7.01 -3.07 11.28
N ALA A 271 6.13 -3.42 10.35
CA ALA A 271 4.93 -4.17 10.69
C ALA A 271 5.21 -5.59 11.20
N VAL A 272 6.35 -6.18 10.85
CA VAL A 272 6.80 -7.48 11.39
C VAL A 272 7.03 -7.45 12.91
N GLU A 273 7.27 -6.28 13.49
CA GLU A 273 7.48 -6.11 14.93
C GLU A 273 6.23 -6.47 15.76
N HIS A 274 5.03 -6.29 15.21
CA HIS A 274 3.78 -6.69 15.89
C HIS A 274 3.75 -8.16 16.23
N SER A 275 4.29 -8.99 15.36
CA SER A 275 4.37 -10.45 15.58
C SER A 275 5.66 -10.90 16.26
N GLY A 276 6.64 -9.99 16.43
CA GLY A 276 7.96 -10.29 16.99
C GLY A 276 8.81 -11.22 16.10
N ILE A 277 8.51 -11.31 14.79
CA ILE A 277 9.33 -12.09 13.87
C ILE A 277 10.46 -11.26 13.28
N VAL A 278 11.56 -11.94 12.95
CA VAL A 278 12.66 -11.39 12.16
C VAL A 278 12.69 -12.13 10.82
N PRO A 279 12.42 -11.45 9.70
CA PRO A 279 12.47 -12.05 8.37
C PRO A 279 13.91 -12.29 7.92
N ASP A 280 14.08 -13.00 6.80
CA ASP A 280 15.39 -13.17 6.17
C ASP A 280 15.67 -12.06 5.15
N VAL A 281 14.60 -11.48 4.57
CA VAL A 281 14.67 -10.35 3.64
C VAL A 281 13.53 -9.38 3.95
N MET A 282 13.83 -8.08 3.95
CA MET A 282 12.84 -7.00 3.97
C MET A 282 12.88 -6.24 2.64
N VAL A 283 11.73 -6.06 2.03
CA VAL A 283 11.55 -5.23 0.81
C VAL A 283 11.02 -3.88 1.22
N LEU A 284 11.76 -2.81 0.93
CA LEU A 284 11.51 -1.47 1.41
C LEU A 284 11.47 -0.47 0.25
N SER A 285 10.47 0.42 0.25
CA SER A 285 10.32 1.51 -0.73
C SER A 285 9.37 2.59 -0.19
N LYS A 286 8.73 3.36 -1.05
CA LYS A 286 7.76 4.41 -0.67
C LYS A 286 8.31 5.36 0.39
N ALA A 287 7.85 5.23 1.64
CA ALA A 287 8.18 6.15 2.73
C ALA A 287 9.68 6.27 3.02
N ILE A 288 10.48 5.22 2.77
CA ILE A 288 11.94 5.28 2.98
C ILE A 288 12.66 6.29 2.06
N GLY A 289 12.03 6.72 0.98
CA GLY A 289 12.57 7.74 0.07
C GLY A 289 12.18 9.17 0.43
N GLY A 290 11.43 9.38 1.54
CA GLY A 290 11.04 10.72 1.98
C GLY A 290 10.29 11.51 0.93
N SER A 291 9.32 10.90 0.24
CA SER A 291 8.54 11.44 -0.89
C SER A 291 9.21 11.30 -2.27
N LEU A 292 10.45 10.83 -2.35
CA LEU A 292 11.17 10.62 -3.60
C LEU A 292 11.35 9.12 -3.90
N PRO A 293 11.52 8.73 -5.17
CA PRO A 293 11.68 7.33 -5.55
C PRO A 293 12.95 6.71 -4.98
N LEU A 294 12.80 5.69 -4.14
CA LEU A 294 13.88 4.88 -3.58
C LEU A 294 13.36 3.50 -3.22
N ALA A 295 14.12 2.46 -3.53
CA ALA A 295 13.82 1.10 -3.14
C ALA A 295 15.09 0.34 -2.79
N VAL A 296 15.04 -0.44 -1.72
CA VAL A 296 16.13 -1.29 -1.24
C VAL A 296 15.59 -2.63 -0.75
N ILE A 297 16.44 -3.65 -0.73
CA ILE A 297 16.24 -4.81 0.12
C ILE A 297 17.29 -4.80 1.23
N VAL A 298 16.87 -5.19 2.43
CA VAL A 298 17.76 -5.52 3.54
C VAL A 298 17.61 -7.00 3.81
N TYR A 299 18.70 -7.73 3.96
CA TYR A 299 18.68 -9.17 4.03
C TYR A 299 19.81 -9.71 4.92
N ARG A 300 19.64 -10.92 5.46
CA ARG A 300 20.65 -11.60 6.25
C ARG A 300 21.90 -11.87 5.42
N SER A 301 23.08 -11.63 5.99
CA SER A 301 24.38 -11.72 5.28
C SER A 301 24.67 -13.11 4.72
N GLU A 302 24.12 -14.19 5.31
CA GLU A 302 24.25 -15.55 4.81
C GLU A 302 23.56 -15.80 3.47
N LEU A 303 22.65 -14.92 3.04
CA LEU A 303 22.01 -14.97 1.71
C LEU A 303 22.83 -14.27 0.63
N ASP A 304 23.93 -13.58 0.98
CA ASP A 304 24.74 -12.77 0.05
C ASP A 304 25.65 -13.65 -0.82
N LEU A 305 25.07 -14.58 -1.57
CA LEU A 305 25.77 -15.56 -2.41
C LEU A 305 25.74 -15.21 -3.91
N TRP A 306 25.14 -14.12 -4.29
CA TRP A 306 25.14 -13.68 -5.69
C TRP A 306 26.46 -13.02 -6.11
N GLN A 307 26.72 -13.06 -7.41
CA GLN A 307 27.95 -12.51 -7.97
C GLN A 307 27.86 -10.98 -8.17
N PRO A 308 28.97 -10.25 -8.18
CA PRO A 308 29.00 -8.85 -8.57
C PRO A 308 28.26 -8.62 -9.90
N GLY A 309 27.37 -7.62 -9.93
CA GLY A 309 26.54 -7.33 -11.10
C GLY A 309 25.25 -8.13 -11.25
N ALA A 310 24.96 -9.10 -10.37
CA ALA A 310 23.74 -9.90 -10.41
C ALA A 310 22.45 -9.05 -10.39
N HIS A 311 22.50 -7.89 -9.74
CA HIS A 311 21.42 -6.92 -9.74
C HIS A 311 21.96 -5.49 -9.95
N ALA A 312 22.65 -5.26 -11.07
CA ALA A 312 23.17 -3.96 -11.46
C ALA A 312 22.07 -3.03 -12.00
N GLY A 313 22.31 -1.73 -11.97
CA GLY A 313 21.41 -0.73 -12.54
C GLY A 313 21.93 0.69 -12.36
N THR A 314 21.57 1.56 -13.30
CA THR A 314 22.08 2.94 -13.36
C THR A 314 21.59 3.79 -12.17
N PHE A 315 20.32 3.67 -11.79
CA PHE A 315 19.72 4.47 -10.70
C PHE A 315 19.68 3.68 -9.39
N ARG A 316 20.85 3.51 -8.76
CA ARG A 316 21.01 2.81 -7.48
C ARG A 316 21.36 3.80 -6.37
N GLY A 317 20.33 4.27 -5.65
CA GLY A 317 20.53 5.20 -4.56
C GLY A 317 20.58 6.66 -5.00
N ASN A 318 19.44 7.24 -5.32
CA ASN A 318 19.30 8.66 -5.60
C ASN A 318 19.70 9.50 -4.37
N GLN A 319 20.66 10.42 -4.52
CA GLN A 319 21.19 11.22 -3.43
C GLN A 319 20.12 12.04 -2.71
N LEU A 320 19.22 12.68 -3.46
CA LEU A 320 18.13 13.47 -2.87
C LEU A 320 17.14 12.58 -2.11
N ALA A 321 16.84 11.40 -2.66
CA ALA A 321 15.93 10.45 -2.03
C ALA A 321 16.54 9.84 -0.76
N MET A 322 17.86 9.54 -0.76
CA MET A 322 18.54 9.04 0.42
C MET A 322 18.60 10.09 1.54
N ALA A 323 18.90 11.36 1.22
CA ALA A 323 18.88 12.44 2.19
C ALA A 323 17.48 12.69 2.77
N ALA A 324 16.46 12.75 1.89
CA ALA A 324 15.05 12.88 2.29
C ALA A 324 14.58 11.69 3.13
N GLY A 325 15.01 10.48 2.76
CA GLY A 325 14.71 9.25 3.46
C GLY A 325 15.34 9.20 4.85
N ALA A 326 16.63 9.48 4.99
CA ALA A 326 17.29 9.55 6.29
C ALA A 326 16.58 10.53 7.23
N ALA A 327 16.26 11.74 6.73
CA ALA A 327 15.54 12.74 7.51
C ALA A 327 14.11 12.28 7.89
N THR A 328 13.45 11.52 7.02
CA THR A 328 12.11 10.96 7.30
C THR A 328 12.18 9.88 8.37
N LEU A 329 13.10 8.91 8.25
CA LEU A 329 13.27 7.82 9.20
C LEU A 329 13.62 8.36 10.60
N ALA A 330 14.60 9.27 10.67
CA ALA A 330 14.97 9.93 11.91
C ALA A 330 13.78 10.66 12.55
N TYR A 331 13.04 11.45 11.76
CA TYR A 331 11.91 12.22 12.26
C TYR A 331 10.78 11.32 12.79
N VAL A 332 10.45 10.24 12.09
CA VAL A 332 9.44 9.26 12.54
C VAL A 332 9.85 8.64 13.87
N ARG A 333 11.10 8.21 14.00
CA ARG A 333 11.64 7.59 15.21
C ARG A 333 11.72 8.56 16.39
N GLU A 334 12.30 9.74 16.18
CA GLU A 334 12.55 10.72 17.24
C GLU A 334 11.27 11.37 17.77
N ASN A 335 10.20 11.42 16.97
CA ASN A 335 8.93 12.01 17.36
C ASN A 335 7.86 10.96 17.72
N GLY A 336 8.20 9.68 17.85
CA GLY A 336 7.27 8.63 18.27
C GLY A 336 6.05 8.51 17.35
N LEU A 337 6.24 8.66 16.01
CA LEU A 337 5.10 8.72 15.10
C LEU A 337 4.46 7.35 14.88
N ALA A 338 5.18 6.25 15.13
CA ALA A 338 4.62 4.91 15.10
C ALA A 338 3.60 4.72 16.23
N GLU A 339 3.98 5.05 17.46
CA GLU A 339 3.12 4.97 18.64
C GLU A 339 1.91 5.91 18.50
N ARG A 340 2.14 7.10 17.94
CA ARG A 340 1.05 8.03 17.61
C ARG A 340 0.09 7.42 16.59
N ALA A 341 0.61 6.79 15.53
CA ALA A 341 -0.21 6.12 14.53
C ALA A 341 -1.03 4.97 15.12
N ALA A 342 -0.47 4.20 16.06
CA ALA A 342 -1.20 3.17 16.79
C ALA A 342 -2.38 3.76 17.57
N ALA A 343 -2.11 4.77 18.39
CA ALA A 343 -3.13 5.39 19.26
C ALA A 343 -4.23 6.12 18.46
N LEU A 344 -3.85 6.93 17.47
CA LEU A 344 -4.80 7.66 16.63
C LEU A 344 -5.59 6.72 15.73
N GLY A 345 -4.92 5.72 15.14
CA GLY A 345 -5.54 4.71 14.29
C GLY A 345 -6.59 3.89 15.04
N ALA A 346 -6.32 3.51 16.30
CA ALA A 346 -7.31 2.81 17.13
C ALA A 346 -8.57 3.67 17.33
N ARG A 347 -8.43 4.97 17.64
CA ARG A 347 -9.58 5.87 17.79
C ARG A 347 -10.37 6.05 16.48
N MET A 348 -9.66 6.19 15.35
CA MET A 348 -10.31 6.27 14.03
C MET A 348 -11.07 4.98 13.70
N LEU A 349 -10.47 3.82 13.92
CA LEU A 349 -11.12 2.52 13.72
C LEU A 349 -12.39 2.38 14.56
N ASP A 350 -12.35 2.77 15.84
CA ASP A 350 -13.52 2.72 16.72
C ASP A 350 -14.64 3.67 16.26
N SER A 351 -14.28 4.87 15.79
CA SER A 351 -15.25 5.82 15.25
C SER A 351 -15.89 5.27 13.95
N LEU A 352 -15.10 4.69 13.06
CA LEU A 352 -15.58 4.13 11.81
C LEU A 352 -16.43 2.87 12.03
N ARG A 353 -16.10 2.03 13.02
CA ARG A 353 -16.93 0.86 13.39
C ARG A 353 -18.30 1.28 13.90
N LYS A 354 -18.41 2.39 14.60
CA LYS A 354 -19.71 2.92 15.07
C LYS A 354 -20.63 3.30 13.90
N LEU A 355 -20.08 3.74 12.77
CA LEU A 355 -20.89 4.06 11.59
C LEU A 355 -21.66 2.87 11.03
N ARG A 356 -21.24 1.63 11.30
CA ARG A 356 -21.96 0.41 10.86
C ARG A 356 -23.39 0.34 11.38
N ALA A 357 -23.67 0.95 12.54
CA ALA A 357 -25.04 0.97 13.11
C ALA A 357 -26.02 1.73 12.21
N ASP A 358 -25.55 2.80 11.57
CA ASP A 358 -26.37 3.69 10.74
C ASP A 358 -26.19 3.42 9.24
N HIS A 359 -25.16 2.66 8.85
CA HIS A 359 -24.79 2.38 7.47
C HIS A 359 -24.65 0.87 7.22
N PRO A 360 -25.74 0.16 6.90
CA PRO A 360 -25.72 -1.30 6.67
C PRO A 360 -24.87 -1.72 5.46
N GLY A 361 -24.54 -0.79 4.56
CA GLY A 361 -23.58 -0.99 3.46
C GLY A 361 -22.13 -1.16 3.93
N ILE A 362 -21.79 -0.92 5.20
CA ILE A 362 -20.46 -1.20 5.76
C ILE A 362 -20.42 -2.65 6.25
N GLY A 363 -19.76 -3.52 5.53
CA GLY A 363 -19.56 -4.92 5.90
C GLY A 363 -18.52 -5.11 6.99
N ASP A 364 -17.34 -4.46 6.83
CA ASP A 364 -16.23 -4.58 7.77
C ASP A 364 -15.39 -3.30 7.86
N VAL A 365 -14.81 -3.07 9.05
CA VAL A 365 -13.84 -1.98 9.30
C VAL A 365 -12.63 -2.57 9.99
N ARG A 366 -11.50 -2.56 9.29
CA ARG A 366 -10.25 -3.22 9.71
C ARG A 366 -9.02 -2.39 9.42
N GLY A 367 -7.90 -2.77 10.02
CA GLY A 367 -6.61 -2.10 9.80
C GLY A 367 -5.70 -2.16 11.02
N ARG A 368 -4.52 -1.53 10.88
CA ARG A 368 -3.55 -1.30 11.95
C ARG A 368 -2.95 0.09 11.81
N GLY A 369 -2.82 0.79 12.92
CA GLY A 369 -2.32 2.16 12.92
C GLY A 369 -3.13 3.05 11.96
N LEU A 370 -2.45 3.81 11.15
CA LEU A 370 -3.06 4.67 10.12
C LEU A 370 -3.12 4.00 8.72
N MET A 371 -3.33 2.70 8.71
CA MET A 371 -3.64 1.91 7.52
C MET A 371 -5.00 1.26 7.76
N ILE A 372 -6.07 1.88 7.20
CA ILE A 372 -7.47 1.58 7.53
C ILE A 372 -8.24 1.25 6.26
N GLY A 373 -9.11 0.23 6.32
CA GLY A 373 -10.01 -0.18 5.25
C GLY A 373 -11.44 -0.30 5.73
N LEU A 374 -12.39 0.26 4.95
CA LEU A 374 -13.82 0.03 5.08
C LEU A 374 -14.26 -0.81 3.90
N GLU A 375 -14.74 -2.01 4.13
CA GLU A 375 -15.32 -2.86 3.09
C GLU A 375 -16.80 -2.59 2.93
N LEU A 376 -17.20 -2.25 1.71
CA LEU A 376 -18.59 -1.97 1.37
C LEU A 376 -19.22 -3.17 0.72
N VAL A 377 -20.48 -3.46 1.14
CA VAL A 377 -21.24 -4.65 0.77
C VAL A 377 -22.65 -4.28 0.33
N ASP A 378 -23.30 -5.19 -0.39
CA ASP A 378 -24.71 -5.10 -0.65
C ASP A 378 -25.48 -5.86 0.44
N PRO A 379 -26.11 -5.14 1.40
CA PRO A 379 -26.82 -5.77 2.52
C PRO A 379 -28.14 -6.42 2.09
N GLU A 380 -28.68 -6.08 0.90
CA GLU A 380 -29.95 -6.63 0.40
C GLU A 380 -29.73 -7.89 -0.45
N ALA A 381 -28.49 -8.15 -0.87
CA ALA A 381 -28.17 -9.36 -1.60
C ALA A 381 -28.33 -10.59 -0.69
N ALA A 382 -29.02 -11.60 -1.18
CA ALA A 382 -29.15 -12.85 -0.44
C ALA A 382 -27.74 -13.38 -0.08
N PRO A 383 -27.49 -13.73 1.18
CA PRO A 383 -26.24 -14.39 1.54
C PRO A 383 -26.11 -15.68 0.71
N LEU A 384 -24.88 -16.00 0.31
CA LEU A 384 -24.60 -17.31 -0.28
C LEU A 384 -25.14 -18.39 0.67
N PRO A 385 -25.72 -19.51 0.16
CA PRO A 385 -26.26 -20.58 1.02
C PRO A 385 -25.19 -20.98 2.03
N ALA A 386 -25.46 -20.74 3.32
CA ALA A 386 -24.63 -21.25 4.39
C ALA A 386 -24.87 -22.76 4.46
N GLU A 387 -23.87 -23.56 4.20
CA GLU A 387 -23.83 -24.89 4.76
C GLU A 387 -23.81 -24.74 6.29
N ALA A 388 -24.53 -25.58 6.99
CA ALA A 388 -24.99 -25.50 8.38
C ALA A 388 -23.92 -25.20 9.50
N ASP A 389 -22.93 -24.39 9.24
CA ASP A 389 -21.91 -23.96 10.21
C ASP A 389 -22.13 -22.50 10.65
N ASP A 390 -21.81 -22.23 11.91
CA ASP A 390 -22.12 -21.03 12.72
C ASP A 390 -21.68 -19.66 12.18
N HIS A 391 -21.12 -19.57 10.99
CA HIS A 391 -20.69 -18.31 10.36
C HIS A 391 -21.50 -18.04 9.09
N ALA A 392 -22.45 -17.12 9.19
CA ALA A 392 -23.12 -16.60 8.00
C ALA A 392 -22.07 -16.03 7.03
N PRO A 393 -22.09 -16.41 5.74
CA PRO A 393 -21.16 -15.87 4.77
C PRO A 393 -21.33 -14.35 4.67
N ALA A 394 -20.19 -13.63 4.57
CA ALA A 394 -20.22 -12.19 4.42
C ALA A 394 -21.04 -11.80 3.19
N PRO A 395 -21.87 -10.73 3.26
CA PRO A 395 -22.58 -10.21 2.10
C PRO A 395 -21.63 -9.94 0.93
N PRO A 396 -22.09 -10.03 -0.33
CA PRO A 396 -21.22 -9.75 -1.48
C PRO A 396 -20.69 -8.32 -1.46
N PRO A 397 -19.45 -8.11 -1.94
CA PRO A 397 -18.88 -6.78 -2.03
C PRO A 397 -19.69 -5.89 -3.00
N ASP A 398 -19.84 -4.61 -2.66
CA ASP A 398 -20.50 -3.62 -3.52
C ASP A 398 -19.49 -2.58 -4.09
N PRO A 399 -18.86 -2.86 -5.23
CA PRO A 399 -17.95 -1.92 -5.88
C PRO A 399 -18.65 -0.67 -6.44
N ALA A 400 -19.95 -0.72 -6.66
CA ALA A 400 -20.72 0.43 -7.14
C ALA A 400 -20.93 1.44 -6.00
N LEU A 401 -21.29 0.97 -4.81
CA LEU A 401 -21.35 1.79 -3.60
C LEU A 401 -19.98 2.37 -3.26
N ALA A 402 -18.91 1.58 -3.34
CA ALA A 402 -17.55 2.06 -3.07
C ALA A 402 -17.14 3.20 -4.01
N ARG A 403 -17.41 3.10 -5.31
CA ARG A 403 -17.19 4.19 -6.27
C ARG A 403 -18.03 5.42 -5.97
N ALA A 404 -19.29 5.24 -5.58
CA ALA A 404 -20.15 6.36 -5.20
C ALA A 404 -19.61 7.07 -3.96
N VAL A 405 -19.18 6.32 -2.94
CA VAL A 405 -18.55 6.89 -1.72
C VAL A 405 -17.26 7.63 -2.06
N GLN A 406 -16.38 7.08 -2.91
CA GLN A 406 -15.15 7.76 -3.35
C GLN A 406 -15.47 9.10 -4.03
N GLN A 407 -16.46 9.15 -4.90
CA GLN A 407 -16.88 10.38 -5.57
C GLN A 407 -17.46 11.40 -4.56
N GLU A 408 -18.33 10.96 -3.67
CA GLU A 408 -18.91 11.81 -2.62
C GLU A 408 -17.85 12.33 -1.63
N CYS A 409 -16.81 11.54 -1.34
CA CYS A 409 -15.63 12.00 -0.60
C CYS A 409 -14.91 13.12 -1.37
N LEU A 410 -14.63 12.92 -2.65
CA LEU A 410 -13.95 13.91 -3.48
C LEU A 410 -14.76 15.21 -3.56
N ASP A 411 -16.08 15.12 -3.72
CA ASP A 411 -16.99 16.27 -3.75
C ASP A 411 -16.97 17.05 -2.41
N ARG A 412 -16.67 16.39 -1.28
CA ARG A 412 -16.49 16.99 0.06
C ARG A 412 -15.05 17.36 0.39
N GLY A 413 -14.14 17.27 -0.58
CA GLY A 413 -12.73 17.59 -0.38
C GLY A 413 -11.97 16.56 0.45
N LEU A 414 -12.31 15.27 0.32
CA LEU A 414 -11.58 14.16 0.90
C LEU A 414 -11.10 13.21 -0.21
N ILE A 415 -9.81 12.98 -0.30
CA ILE A 415 -9.21 12.02 -1.22
C ILE A 415 -9.07 10.68 -0.51
N VAL A 416 -9.71 9.65 -1.05
CA VAL A 416 -9.60 8.26 -0.61
C VAL A 416 -9.32 7.34 -1.80
N GLU A 417 -8.78 6.17 -1.52
CA GLU A 417 -8.48 5.15 -2.53
C GLU A 417 -9.42 3.95 -2.40
N LEU A 418 -9.68 3.28 -3.52
CA LEU A 418 -10.38 2.00 -3.52
C LEU A 418 -9.39 0.86 -3.69
N GLY A 419 -9.60 -0.21 -2.94
CA GLY A 419 -8.80 -1.43 -2.99
C GLY A 419 -9.66 -2.67 -2.75
N GLY A 420 -8.96 -3.77 -2.43
CA GLY A 420 -9.61 -5.08 -2.30
C GLY A 420 -9.83 -5.75 -3.65
N ARG A 421 -10.05 -7.06 -3.64
CA ARG A 421 -10.17 -7.87 -4.86
C ARG A 421 -11.31 -7.45 -5.79
N HIS A 422 -12.31 -6.76 -5.25
CA HIS A 422 -13.50 -6.30 -5.97
C HIS A 422 -13.60 -4.77 -6.04
N SER A 423 -12.53 -4.04 -5.66
CA SER A 423 -12.54 -2.58 -5.54
C SER A 423 -13.68 -2.06 -4.66
N ALA A 424 -14.03 -2.81 -3.61
CA ALA A 424 -15.12 -2.50 -2.67
C ALA A 424 -14.61 -2.03 -1.30
N VAL A 425 -13.31 -1.81 -1.14
CA VAL A 425 -12.71 -1.33 0.12
C VAL A 425 -12.26 0.10 -0.05
N VAL A 426 -12.87 1.02 0.70
CA VAL A 426 -12.39 2.40 0.85
C VAL A 426 -11.20 2.38 1.80
N ARG A 427 -10.04 2.87 1.34
CA ARG A 427 -8.77 2.85 2.07
C ARG A 427 -8.35 4.24 2.51
N LEU A 428 -7.90 4.34 3.76
CA LEU A 428 -7.33 5.55 4.35
C LEU A 428 -5.87 5.29 4.71
N LEU A 429 -4.98 6.10 4.14
CA LEU A 429 -3.54 6.11 4.34
C LEU A 429 -3.05 7.54 4.64
N PRO A 430 -3.61 8.27 5.65
CA PRO A 430 -3.22 9.63 5.90
C PRO A 430 -1.77 9.73 6.36
N PRO A 431 -1.12 10.92 6.30
CA PRO A 431 0.21 11.11 6.88
C PRO A 431 0.24 10.77 8.37
N LEU A 432 1.38 10.30 8.88
CA LEU A 432 1.58 10.00 10.31
C LEU A 432 1.53 11.26 11.18
N THR A 433 1.70 12.43 10.56
CA THR A 433 1.59 13.75 11.20
C THR A 433 0.15 14.26 11.33
N LEU A 434 -0.85 13.43 10.97
CA LEU A 434 -2.28 13.75 11.10
C LEU A 434 -2.61 14.22 12.52
N THR A 435 -3.28 15.38 12.67
CA THR A 435 -3.74 15.83 13.99
C THR A 435 -5.08 15.17 14.38
N ASP A 436 -5.46 15.27 15.66
CA ASP A 436 -6.72 14.70 16.16
C ASP A 436 -7.93 15.39 15.51
N GLU A 437 -7.86 16.72 15.31
CA GLU A 437 -8.89 17.51 14.62
C GLU A 437 -9.00 17.12 13.14
N GLN A 438 -7.86 16.88 12.48
CA GLN A 438 -7.86 16.43 11.11
C GLN A 438 -8.43 15.01 10.99
N ALA A 439 -8.12 14.12 11.93
CA ALA A 439 -8.67 12.77 11.98
C ALA A 439 -10.20 12.79 12.13
N SER A 440 -10.72 13.64 13.03
CA SER A 440 -12.17 13.85 13.18
C SER A 440 -12.78 14.35 11.87
N ALA A 441 -12.19 15.37 11.25
CA ALA A 441 -12.69 15.91 9.99
C ALA A 441 -12.69 14.89 8.83
N VAL A 442 -11.73 13.96 8.82
CA VAL A 442 -11.70 12.85 7.86
C VAL A 442 -12.87 11.88 8.09
N VAL A 443 -13.10 11.49 9.36
CA VAL A 443 -14.20 10.57 9.72
C VAL A 443 -15.56 11.22 9.41
N ASP A 444 -15.76 12.49 9.77
CA ASP A 444 -17.01 13.22 9.53
C ASP A 444 -17.31 13.32 8.03
N ARG A 445 -16.33 13.71 7.21
CA ARG A 445 -16.51 13.77 5.75
C ARG A 445 -16.82 12.43 5.12
N LEU A 446 -16.20 11.36 5.63
CA LEU A 446 -16.47 10.00 5.16
C LEU A 446 -17.88 9.56 5.55
N ALA A 447 -18.35 9.86 6.76
CA ALA A 447 -19.71 9.58 7.21
C ALA A 447 -20.75 10.31 6.33
N ASP A 448 -20.54 11.62 6.08
CA ASP A 448 -21.38 12.41 5.17
C ASP A 448 -21.39 11.86 3.74
N ALA A 449 -20.24 11.37 3.26
CA ALA A 449 -20.11 10.76 1.94
C ALA A 449 -20.85 9.43 1.85
N LEU A 450 -20.75 8.58 2.88
CA LEU A 450 -21.51 7.33 2.99
C LEU A 450 -23.01 7.59 2.93
N ALA A 451 -23.51 8.49 3.78
CA ALA A 451 -24.93 8.85 3.82
C ALA A 451 -25.45 9.41 2.49
N ALA A 452 -24.62 10.19 1.77
CA ALA A 452 -24.99 10.71 0.46
C ALA A 452 -24.98 9.63 -0.61
N ALA A 453 -23.97 8.75 -0.63
CA ALA A 453 -23.85 7.66 -1.61
C ALA A 453 -25.00 6.66 -1.51
N GLU A 454 -25.43 6.30 -0.30
CA GLU A 454 -26.56 5.38 -0.06
C GLU A 454 -27.89 5.93 -0.59
N ARG A 455 -28.07 7.26 -0.53
CA ARG A 455 -29.27 7.93 -1.06
C ARG A 455 -29.22 8.22 -2.57
N SER A 456 -28.04 8.09 -3.18
CA SER A 456 -27.81 8.60 -4.54
C SER A 456 -28.36 7.69 -5.63
N PRO A 457 -29.00 8.25 -6.69
CA PRO A 457 -29.32 7.52 -7.93
C PRO A 457 -28.07 7.03 -8.67
N ARG A 458 -26.89 7.59 -8.39
CA ARG A 458 -25.58 7.20 -8.99
C ARG A 458 -25.25 5.73 -8.69
N ARG A 459 -25.68 5.19 -7.54
CA ARG A 459 -25.54 3.77 -7.21
C ARG A 459 -26.28 2.89 -8.22
N ARG A 460 -27.49 3.27 -8.62
CA ARG A 460 -28.32 2.53 -9.59
C ARG A 460 -27.76 2.57 -11.01
N ALA A 461 -27.18 3.69 -11.43
CA ALA A 461 -26.59 3.85 -12.76
C ALA A 461 -25.25 3.09 -12.92
N ALA A 462 -24.47 2.95 -11.83
CA ALA A 462 -23.19 2.25 -11.84
C ALA A 462 -23.34 0.72 -11.77
N ALA A 463 -24.50 0.20 -11.38
CA ALA A 463 -24.78 -1.22 -11.29
C ALA A 463 -25.00 -1.90 -12.67
N GLY A 464 -25.17 -1.15 -13.77
CA GLY A 464 -25.41 -1.70 -15.12
C GLY A 464 -26.68 -2.59 -15.18
N PRO A 465 -27.25 -2.89 -16.33
CA PRO A 465 -28.27 -3.90 -16.43
C PRO A 465 -27.64 -5.25 -16.06
N THR A 466 -28.16 -5.91 -15.06
CA THR A 466 -27.89 -7.31 -14.75
C THR A 466 -28.28 -8.17 -15.96
N THR A 467 -27.28 -8.57 -16.75
CA THR A 467 -27.41 -9.63 -17.78
C THR A 467 -26.75 -10.89 -17.27
#